data_c99e5b1eaf8b08a3410fd2de2b814af8
#
_entry.id   c99e5b1eaf8b08a3410fd2de2b814af8
#
_cell.length_a   1.000
_cell.length_b   1.000
_cell.length_c   1.000
_cell.angle_alpha   90.00
_cell.angle_beta   90.00
_cell.angle_gamma   90.00
#
_symmetry.space_group_name_H-M   'P 1'
#
loop_
_entity.id
_entity.type
_entity.pdbx_description
1 polymer ?
#
loop_
_entity_poly.entity_id
_entity_poly.type
_entity_poly.pdbx_seq_one_letter_code
_entity_poly.pdbx_strand_id
1 'polypeptide(L)'
;MDDEKIKNIISGYIKKPADDINAQTIIDRSAVANSILLHRMYASLQKDGIVIDNYLDIKTYGSLLQRLTGKSEPHVTSVSQLAASDYDEDNAANTSATVGIDIEDIALMPRVNDFREDAFYTMNFSSSEIAYCILQSNPLASFAGLFAAKEAIVKADNAYKNKLFNTIIIEHLPWGKPVHPYFQLSISHSSTAAVGMAISSLPSQNIQKPFNTITVENNTKKFFLLYVLCFIAILLSAAAIVFCFYYK
;
A
#
# COMPACT_ATOMS: atom_id res chain seq x y z
N MET A 1 28.21 -9.67 -9.19
CA MET A 1 27.29 -9.40 -8.08
C MET A 1 28.01 -9.83 -6.81
N ASP A 2 28.11 -8.95 -5.83
CA ASP A 2 28.86 -9.19 -4.60
C ASP A 2 28.01 -9.98 -3.60
N ASP A 3 28.25 -11.30 -3.51
CA ASP A 3 27.55 -12.23 -2.63
C ASP A 3 27.74 -11.86 -1.15
N GLU A 4 28.95 -11.40 -0.79
CA GLU A 4 29.27 -11.00 0.59
C GLU A 4 28.47 -9.77 1.01
N LYS A 5 28.30 -8.80 0.11
CA LYS A 5 27.48 -7.60 0.37
C LYS A 5 26.01 -7.96 0.63
N ILE A 6 25.46 -8.87 -0.18
CA ILE A 6 24.07 -9.35 0.00
C ILE A 6 23.92 -10.04 1.37
N LYS A 7 24.83 -10.95 1.72
CA LYS A 7 24.82 -11.64 3.02
C LYS A 7 24.93 -10.67 4.18
N ASN A 8 25.78 -9.65 4.09
CA ASN A 8 25.93 -8.63 5.12
C ASN A 8 24.63 -7.84 5.34
N ILE A 9 23.92 -7.46 4.26
CA ILE A 9 22.64 -6.79 4.37
C ILE A 9 21.62 -7.72 5.07
N ILE A 10 21.47 -8.94 4.59
CA ILE A 10 20.48 -9.90 5.11
C ILE A 10 20.75 -10.24 6.58
N SER A 11 22.02 -10.43 6.97
CA SER A 11 22.42 -10.74 8.35
C SER A 11 21.94 -9.72 9.36
N GLY A 12 21.85 -8.45 8.96
CA GLY A 12 21.32 -7.38 9.80
C GLY A 12 19.83 -7.53 10.16
N TYR A 13 19.09 -8.35 9.43
CA TYR A 13 17.63 -8.52 9.63
C TYR A 13 17.24 -9.89 10.19
N ILE A 14 17.95 -10.97 9.86
CA ILE A 14 17.59 -12.36 10.22
C ILE A 14 18.30 -12.92 11.46
N LYS A 15 19.03 -12.08 12.21
CA LYS A 15 19.78 -12.51 13.41
C LYS A 15 20.72 -13.70 13.19
N LYS A 16 21.33 -13.76 12.00
CA LYS A 16 22.29 -14.82 11.62
C LYS A 16 23.56 -14.16 11.07
N PRO A 17 24.78 -14.58 11.48
CA PRO A 17 26.04 -14.06 10.93
C PRO A 17 26.09 -14.23 9.41
N ALA A 18 26.73 -13.31 8.71
CA ALA A 18 26.85 -13.36 7.24
C ALA A 18 27.54 -14.64 6.74
N ASP A 19 28.57 -15.08 7.44
CA ASP A 19 29.34 -16.29 7.12
C ASP A 19 28.51 -17.59 7.23
N ASP A 20 27.46 -17.58 8.05
CA ASP A 20 26.58 -18.74 8.26
C ASP A 20 25.42 -18.76 7.23
N ILE A 21 25.28 -17.73 6.41
CA ILE A 21 24.23 -17.64 5.37
C ILE A 21 24.63 -18.53 4.19
N ASN A 22 23.82 -19.52 3.90
CA ASN A 22 23.97 -20.45 2.78
C ASN A 22 22.66 -20.57 1.97
N ALA A 23 22.67 -21.33 0.88
CA ALA A 23 21.53 -21.45 -0.02
C ALA A 23 20.22 -21.91 0.67
N GLN A 24 20.30 -22.69 1.75
CA GLN A 24 19.14 -23.18 2.51
C GLN A 24 18.67 -22.20 3.59
N THR A 25 19.41 -21.12 3.85
CA THR A 25 19.04 -20.14 4.87
C THR A 25 17.70 -19.51 4.52
N ILE A 26 16.73 -19.60 5.44
CA ILE A 26 15.41 -19.00 5.31
C ILE A 26 15.55 -17.48 5.45
N ILE A 27 14.93 -16.74 4.53
CA ILE A 27 14.93 -15.27 4.47
C ILE A 27 13.53 -14.68 4.22
N ASP A 28 12.50 -15.50 4.45
CA ASP A 28 11.10 -15.07 4.34
C ASP A 28 10.58 -14.46 5.66
N ARG A 29 9.28 -14.24 5.72
CA ARG A 29 8.59 -13.67 6.88
C ARG A 29 8.90 -14.40 8.20
N SER A 30 9.20 -15.71 8.17
CA SER A 30 9.49 -16.50 9.36
C SER A 30 10.90 -16.26 9.94
N ALA A 31 11.81 -15.74 9.13
CA ALA A 31 13.20 -15.46 9.52
C ALA A 31 13.37 -14.10 10.22
N VAL A 32 12.40 -13.22 10.14
CA VAL A 32 12.41 -11.86 10.69
C VAL A 32 11.40 -11.67 11.81
N ALA A 33 11.61 -10.69 12.68
CA ALA A 33 10.75 -10.47 13.84
C ALA A 33 9.33 -9.97 13.45
N ASN A 34 9.22 -9.20 12.36
CA ASN A 34 7.94 -8.73 11.83
C ASN A 34 8.01 -8.43 10.33
N SER A 35 6.85 -8.11 9.72
CA SER A 35 6.73 -7.84 8.28
C SER A 35 7.48 -6.58 7.84
N ILE A 36 7.46 -5.51 8.63
CA ILE A 36 8.22 -4.28 8.31
C ILE A 36 9.70 -4.60 8.10
N LEU A 37 10.30 -5.44 8.95
CA LEU A 37 11.72 -5.79 8.82
C LEU A 37 12.01 -6.59 7.55
N LEU A 38 11.08 -7.46 7.11
CA LEU A 38 11.21 -8.15 5.83
C LEU A 38 11.23 -7.14 4.66
N HIS A 39 10.28 -6.24 4.63
CA HIS A 39 10.20 -5.21 3.58
C HIS A 39 11.39 -4.25 3.62
N ARG A 40 11.87 -3.90 4.83
CA ARG A 40 13.11 -3.10 4.99
C ARG A 40 14.35 -3.82 4.48
N MET A 41 14.45 -5.13 4.69
CA MET A 41 15.55 -5.94 4.16
C MET A 41 15.60 -5.85 2.63
N TYR A 42 14.47 -6.07 1.95
CA TYR A 42 14.41 -5.97 0.49
C TYR A 42 14.61 -4.54 -0.02
N ALA A 43 14.10 -3.54 0.69
CA ALA A 43 14.37 -2.13 0.37
C ALA A 43 15.86 -1.78 0.52
N SER A 44 16.57 -2.37 1.48
CA SER A 44 18.02 -2.18 1.63
C SER A 44 18.78 -2.81 0.46
N LEU A 45 18.38 -3.99 -0.02
CA LEU A 45 18.94 -4.59 -1.22
C LEU A 45 18.70 -3.71 -2.45
N GLN A 46 17.50 -3.16 -2.60
CA GLN A 46 17.18 -2.25 -3.71
C GLN A 46 18.01 -0.96 -3.69
N LYS A 47 18.27 -0.37 -2.52
CA LYS A 47 19.16 0.80 -2.38
C LYS A 47 20.58 0.52 -2.87
N ASP A 48 21.03 -0.72 -2.73
CA ASP A 48 22.33 -1.16 -3.23
C ASP A 48 22.31 -1.64 -4.70
N GLY A 49 21.23 -1.34 -5.42
CA GLY A 49 21.05 -1.65 -6.83
C GLY A 49 20.60 -3.08 -7.12
N ILE A 50 20.19 -3.84 -6.10
CA ILE A 50 19.70 -5.21 -6.22
C ILE A 50 18.17 -5.17 -6.28
N VAL A 51 17.64 -4.96 -7.49
CA VAL A 51 16.18 -4.92 -7.73
C VAL A 51 15.64 -6.33 -7.85
N ILE A 52 14.60 -6.64 -7.08
CA ILE A 52 13.97 -7.95 -7.04
C ILE A 52 12.47 -7.78 -7.23
N ASP A 53 11.98 -8.27 -8.36
CA ASP A 53 10.55 -8.32 -8.64
C ASP A 53 9.92 -9.45 -7.81
N ASN A 54 8.76 -9.16 -7.21
CA ASN A 54 7.98 -10.12 -6.43
C ASN A 54 8.77 -10.89 -5.36
N TYR A 55 9.45 -10.13 -4.47
CA TYR A 55 10.27 -10.68 -3.39
C TYR A 55 9.48 -11.49 -2.35
N LEU A 56 8.16 -11.35 -2.29
CA LEU A 56 7.30 -12.04 -1.33
C LEU A 56 7.27 -13.57 -1.53
N ASP A 57 7.61 -14.05 -2.73
CA ASP A 57 7.70 -15.48 -3.05
C ASP A 57 9.06 -16.09 -2.67
N ILE A 58 10.03 -15.29 -2.27
CA ILE A 58 11.39 -15.75 -1.95
C ILE A 58 11.41 -16.31 -0.54
N LYS A 59 11.76 -17.58 -0.40
CA LYS A 59 11.81 -18.27 0.90
C LYS A 59 13.23 -18.45 1.43
N THR A 60 14.19 -18.68 0.53
CA THR A 60 15.57 -18.99 0.92
C THR A 60 16.57 -18.11 0.21
N TYR A 61 17.78 -18.01 0.78
CA TYR A 61 18.88 -17.28 0.15
C TYR A 61 19.22 -17.85 -1.24
N GLY A 62 19.17 -19.17 -1.41
CA GLY A 62 19.37 -19.82 -2.72
C GLY A 62 18.32 -19.39 -3.74
N SER A 63 17.04 -19.28 -3.36
CA SER A 63 15.99 -18.81 -4.27
C SER A 63 16.16 -17.33 -4.63
N LEU A 64 16.70 -16.51 -3.73
CA LEU A 64 17.09 -15.13 -4.02
C LEU A 64 18.20 -15.11 -5.08
N LEU A 65 19.29 -15.87 -4.91
CA LEU A 65 20.39 -15.92 -5.86
C LEU A 65 19.94 -16.42 -7.24
N GLN A 66 19.08 -17.43 -7.30
CA GLN A 66 18.50 -17.92 -8.57
C GLN A 66 17.72 -16.81 -9.27
N ARG A 67 16.91 -16.06 -8.54
CA ARG A 67 16.16 -14.91 -9.10
C ARG A 67 17.09 -13.85 -9.68
N LEU A 68 18.18 -13.53 -8.98
CA LEU A 68 19.16 -12.53 -9.38
C LEU A 68 20.03 -12.97 -10.56
N THR A 69 20.32 -14.27 -10.72
CA THR A 69 21.17 -14.78 -11.80
C THR A 69 20.39 -15.14 -13.07
N GLY A 70 19.07 -14.99 -13.07
CA GLY A 70 18.23 -15.32 -14.22
C GLY A 70 18.18 -16.82 -14.57
N LYS A 71 18.72 -17.70 -13.72
CA LYS A 71 18.64 -19.15 -13.86
C LYS A 71 17.31 -19.62 -13.27
N SER A 72 16.21 -19.40 -13.98
CA SER A 72 14.95 -20.07 -13.66
C SER A 72 15.08 -21.53 -14.07
N GLU A 73 15.18 -22.44 -13.10
CA GLU A 73 14.77 -23.81 -13.35
C GLU A 73 13.26 -23.84 -13.64
N PRO A 74 12.79 -24.72 -14.54
CA PRO A 74 11.36 -24.85 -14.79
C PRO A 74 10.69 -25.20 -13.46
N HIS A 75 9.69 -24.41 -13.10
CA HIS A 75 8.84 -24.63 -11.93
C HIS A 75 8.20 -26.01 -12.06
N VAL A 76 8.84 -27.03 -11.49
CA VAL A 76 8.18 -28.31 -11.24
C VAL A 76 7.14 -28.01 -10.17
N THR A 77 5.92 -27.90 -10.59
CA THR A 77 4.75 -27.89 -9.71
C THR A 77 4.70 -29.26 -9.04
N SER A 78 5.51 -29.45 -8.01
CA SER A 78 5.26 -30.49 -7.03
C SER A 78 4.02 -30.05 -6.25
N VAL A 79 2.88 -30.48 -6.71
CA VAL A 79 1.67 -30.57 -5.90
C VAL A 79 1.99 -31.55 -4.77
N SER A 80 2.67 -31.09 -3.73
CA SER A 80 2.58 -31.73 -2.44
C SER A 80 1.20 -31.39 -1.90
N GLN A 81 0.28 -32.32 -2.11
CA GLN A 81 -0.92 -32.48 -1.31
C GLN A 81 -0.45 -32.60 0.16
N LEU A 82 -0.29 -31.46 0.81
CA LEU A 82 -0.42 -31.40 2.25
C LEU A 82 -1.92 -31.46 2.51
N ALA A 83 -2.31 -32.54 3.16
CA ALA A 83 -3.64 -32.82 3.61
C ALA A 83 -4.30 -31.52 4.11
N ALA A 84 -5.22 -30.98 3.31
CA ALA A 84 -6.28 -30.18 3.83
C ALA A 84 -7.03 -31.07 4.80
N SER A 85 -6.97 -30.77 6.08
CA SER A 85 -7.93 -31.32 7.04
C SER A 85 -9.31 -30.98 6.48
N ASP A 86 -10.15 -31.99 6.39
CA ASP A 86 -11.51 -31.95 5.91
C ASP A 86 -12.31 -30.78 6.54
N TYR A 87 -12.27 -29.63 5.87
CA TYR A 87 -13.34 -28.67 5.93
C TYR A 87 -14.23 -29.00 4.76
N ASP A 88 -15.38 -29.60 5.05
CA ASP A 88 -16.44 -29.91 4.08
C ASP A 88 -16.79 -28.64 3.26
N GLU A 89 -16.27 -28.56 2.03
CA GLU A 89 -16.60 -27.49 1.06
C GLU A 89 -18.02 -27.63 0.48
N ASP A 90 -18.77 -28.70 0.82
CA ASP A 90 -20.04 -29.03 0.16
C ASP A 90 -21.29 -28.34 0.72
N ASN A 91 -21.14 -27.33 1.61
CA ASN A 91 -22.30 -26.57 2.10
C ASN A 91 -22.10 -25.05 2.11
N ALA A 92 -21.37 -24.50 1.17
CA ALA A 92 -21.04 -23.07 1.15
C ALA A 92 -22.01 -22.22 0.31
N ALA A 93 -23.29 -22.22 0.68
CA ALA A 93 -24.10 -21.01 0.51
C ALA A 93 -23.93 -20.04 1.68
N ASN A 94 -22.95 -20.27 2.56
CA ASN A 94 -22.67 -19.41 3.70
C ASN A 94 -21.50 -18.48 3.34
N THR A 95 -21.79 -17.35 2.71
CA THR A 95 -20.89 -16.23 2.49
C THR A 95 -20.51 -15.59 3.83
N SER A 96 -19.62 -16.25 4.59
CA SER A 96 -19.09 -15.66 5.82
C SER A 96 -18.06 -14.57 5.49
N ALA A 97 -18.21 -13.38 6.10
CA ALA A 97 -17.22 -12.34 6.01
C ALA A 97 -15.90 -12.83 6.61
N THR A 98 -14.79 -12.64 5.91
CA THR A 98 -13.46 -12.92 6.44
C THR A 98 -12.89 -11.65 7.11
N VAL A 99 -12.10 -11.84 8.16
CA VAL A 99 -11.53 -10.75 8.94
C VAL A 99 -10.02 -10.92 9.03
N GLY A 100 -9.31 -9.83 8.82
CA GLY A 100 -7.88 -9.73 9.10
C GLY A 100 -7.60 -8.58 10.07
N ILE A 101 -6.63 -8.77 10.93
CA ILE A 101 -6.12 -7.74 11.84
C ILE A 101 -4.61 -7.82 11.89
N ASP A 102 -3.98 -6.66 11.94
CA ASP A 102 -2.55 -6.53 12.11
C ASP A 102 -2.18 -5.36 13.01
N ILE A 103 -1.01 -5.45 13.66
CA ILE A 103 -0.44 -4.41 14.51
C ILE A 103 1.03 -4.20 14.17
N GLU A 104 1.42 -2.93 14.03
CA GLU A 104 2.78 -2.55 13.69
C GLU A 104 3.36 -1.53 14.67
N ASP A 105 4.64 -1.69 14.99
CA ASP A 105 5.39 -0.74 15.80
C ASP A 105 5.83 0.45 14.93
N ILE A 106 5.37 1.66 15.30
CA ILE A 106 5.69 2.90 14.59
C ILE A 106 7.20 3.17 14.57
N ALA A 107 7.93 2.74 15.60
CA ALA A 107 9.39 2.92 15.68
C ALA A 107 10.16 2.13 14.61
N LEU A 108 9.54 1.09 14.03
CA LEU A 108 10.15 0.30 12.95
C LEU A 108 10.03 0.96 11.56
N MET A 109 9.20 1.98 11.41
CA MET A 109 9.14 2.76 10.17
C MET A 109 10.46 3.50 9.92
N PRO A 110 11.07 3.39 8.72
CA PRO A 110 12.32 4.09 8.41
C PRO A 110 12.17 5.62 8.55
N ARG A 111 13.10 6.24 9.27
CA ARG A 111 13.20 7.71 9.32
C ARG A 111 14.04 8.16 8.14
N VAL A 112 13.45 8.91 7.22
CA VAL A 112 14.06 9.34 5.97
C VAL A 112 13.82 10.83 5.73
N ASN A 113 14.62 11.44 4.88
CA ASN A 113 14.46 12.85 4.51
C ASN A 113 13.35 13.05 3.49
N ASP A 114 13.22 12.12 2.53
CA ASP A 114 12.15 12.13 1.53
C ASP A 114 11.52 10.75 1.38
N PHE A 115 10.26 10.64 1.75
CA PHE A 115 9.48 9.42 1.65
C PHE A 115 9.18 9.02 0.19
N ARG A 116 9.21 9.96 -0.75
CA ARG A 116 8.91 9.71 -2.17
C ARG A 116 10.05 9.03 -2.91
N GLU A 117 11.28 9.20 -2.41
CA GLU A 117 12.50 8.65 -3.03
C GLU A 117 13.01 7.41 -2.29
N ASP A 118 12.54 7.16 -1.08
CA ASP A 118 13.02 6.05 -0.29
C ASP A 118 12.42 4.71 -0.77
N ALA A 119 13.31 3.70 -0.95
CA ALA A 119 12.94 2.40 -1.46
C ALA A 119 11.88 1.68 -0.62
N PHE A 120 11.94 1.76 0.73
CA PHE A 120 10.94 1.13 1.57
C PHE A 120 9.54 1.70 1.32
N TYR A 121 9.43 3.02 1.24
CA TYR A 121 8.12 3.67 1.05
C TYR A 121 7.58 3.45 -0.36
N THR A 122 8.38 3.56 -1.39
CA THR A 122 7.94 3.35 -2.79
C THR A 122 7.61 1.89 -3.12
N MET A 123 8.22 0.93 -2.43
CA MET A 123 7.88 -0.49 -2.55
C MET A 123 6.56 -0.85 -1.85
N ASN A 124 6.17 -0.11 -0.81
CA ASN A 124 5.03 -0.48 0.04
C ASN A 124 3.81 0.42 -0.13
N PHE A 125 3.99 1.63 -0.65
CA PHE A 125 2.92 2.61 -0.76
C PHE A 125 2.85 3.18 -2.17
N SER A 126 1.65 3.41 -2.65
CA SER A 126 1.42 4.17 -3.88
C SER A 126 1.79 5.65 -3.69
N SER A 127 2.01 6.36 -4.78
CA SER A 127 2.32 7.80 -4.72
C SER A 127 1.21 8.62 -4.04
N SER A 128 -0.06 8.20 -4.19
CA SER A 128 -1.20 8.86 -3.53
C SER A 128 -1.21 8.63 -2.02
N GLU A 129 -0.87 7.41 -1.57
CA GLU A 129 -0.76 7.08 -0.14
C GLU A 129 0.42 7.83 0.50
N ILE A 130 1.57 7.91 -0.19
CA ILE A 130 2.72 8.69 0.27
C ILE A 130 2.32 10.16 0.41
N ALA A 131 1.66 10.74 -0.61
CA ALA A 131 1.19 12.13 -0.58
C ALA A 131 0.20 12.38 0.58
N TYR A 132 -0.69 11.43 0.85
CA TYR A 132 -1.61 11.52 1.98
C TYR A 132 -0.86 11.50 3.33
N CYS A 133 0.04 10.52 3.54
CA CYS A 133 0.72 10.33 4.82
C CYS A 133 1.62 11.49 5.20
N ILE A 134 2.35 12.08 4.25
CA ILE A 134 3.26 13.20 4.54
C ILE A 134 2.53 14.47 4.99
N LEU A 135 1.24 14.59 4.70
CA LEU A 135 0.40 15.71 5.12
C LEU A 135 -0.21 15.52 6.51
N GLN A 136 -0.05 14.33 7.12
CA GLN A 136 -0.58 14.07 8.46
C GLN A 136 0.34 14.64 9.55
N SER A 137 -0.24 14.91 10.73
CA SER A 137 0.51 15.42 11.89
C SER A 137 1.63 14.47 12.36
N ASN A 138 1.46 13.16 12.15
CA ASN A 138 2.47 12.14 12.40
C ASN A 138 2.56 11.21 11.18
N PRO A 139 3.40 11.52 10.19
CA PRO A 139 3.55 10.71 8.98
C PRO A 139 3.91 9.25 9.27
N LEU A 140 4.82 8.98 10.22
CA LEU A 140 5.25 7.62 10.54
C LEU A 140 4.10 6.78 11.11
N ALA A 141 3.25 7.36 11.96
CA ALA A 141 2.06 6.66 12.47
C ALA A 141 1.05 6.38 11.34
N SER A 142 0.89 7.31 10.41
CA SER A 142 0.01 7.13 9.24
C SER A 142 0.52 6.03 8.31
N PHE A 143 1.81 5.98 8.02
CA PHE A 143 2.42 4.90 7.24
C PHE A 143 2.30 3.55 7.95
N ALA A 144 2.57 3.49 9.28
CA ALA A 144 2.41 2.27 10.04
C ALA A 144 0.95 1.77 10.02
N GLY A 145 -0.02 2.68 10.12
CA GLY A 145 -1.43 2.35 10.02
C GLY A 145 -1.84 1.80 8.66
N LEU A 146 -1.36 2.41 7.57
CA LEU A 146 -1.60 1.88 6.23
C LEU A 146 -0.92 0.53 6.02
N PHE A 147 0.31 0.36 6.51
CA PHE A 147 1.02 -0.91 6.42
C PHE A 147 0.25 -2.01 7.15
N ALA A 148 -0.16 -1.77 8.39
CA ALA A 148 -0.99 -2.69 9.16
C ALA A 148 -2.33 -3.01 8.45
N ALA A 149 -2.96 -2.03 7.80
CA ALA A 149 -4.19 -2.26 7.06
C ALA A 149 -3.98 -3.15 5.82
N LYS A 150 -2.85 -3.01 5.12
CA LYS A 150 -2.48 -3.88 3.98
C LYS A 150 -2.19 -5.31 4.46
N GLU A 151 -1.46 -5.50 5.56
CA GLU A 151 -1.28 -6.80 6.19
C GLU A 151 -2.62 -7.41 6.63
N ALA A 152 -3.53 -6.61 7.17
CA ALA A 152 -4.87 -7.06 7.53
C ALA A 152 -5.67 -7.54 6.30
N ILE A 153 -5.56 -6.87 5.15
CA ILE A 153 -6.16 -7.30 3.88
C ILE A 153 -5.59 -8.66 3.46
N VAL A 154 -4.26 -8.83 3.51
CA VAL A 154 -3.59 -10.09 3.17
C VAL A 154 -4.04 -11.23 4.09
N LYS A 155 -4.25 -10.96 5.38
CA LYS A 155 -4.77 -11.94 6.36
C LYS A 155 -6.24 -12.27 6.15
N ALA A 156 -7.03 -11.30 5.69
CA ALA A 156 -8.45 -11.51 5.39
C ALA A 156 -8.67 -12.31 4.10
N ASP A 157 -7.78 -12.16 3.09
CA ASP A 157 -7.94 -12.83 1.80
C ASP A 157 -6.58 -13.25 1.22
N ASN A 158 -6.40 -14.57 1.12
CA ASN A 158 -5.19 -15.19 0.55
C ASN A 158 -4.90 -14.78 -0.91
N ALA A 159 -5.88 -14.28 -1.68
CA ALA A 159 -5.65 -13.75 -3.02
C ALA A 159 -4.71 -12.53 -3.04
N TYR A 160 -4.53 -11.88 -1.89
CA TYR A 160 -3.62 -10.75 -1.73
C TYR A 160 -2.22 -11.13 -1.24
N LYS A 161 -1.98 -12.40 -0.86
CA LYS A 161 -0.73 -12.86 -0.22
C LYS A 161 0.53 -12.54 -1.02
N ASN A 162 0.45 -12.62 -2.35
CA ASN A 162 1.60 -12.39 -3.23
C ASN A 162 1.50 -11.07 -4.00
N LYS A 163 0.60 -10.17 -3.61
CA LYS A 163 0.50 -8.84 -4.22
C LYS A 163 1.50 -7.89 -3.57
N LEU A 164 2.19 -7.11 -4.39
CA LEU A 164 3.07 -6.04 -3.90
C LEU A 164 2.23 -5.00 -3.15
N PHE A 165 2.70 -4.55 -2.01
CA PHE A 165 1.94 -3.65 -1.13
C PHE A 165 1.59 -2.31 -1.80
N ASN A 166 2.46 -1.77 -2.65
CA ASN A 166 2.16 -0.55 -3.41
C ASN A 166 1.04 -0.70 -4.44
N THR A 167 0.61 -1.95 -4.73
CA THR A 167 -0.54 -2.25 -5.61
C THR A 167 -1.84 -2.46 -4.83
N ILE A 168 -1.78 -2.64 -3.50
CA ILE A 168 -2.94 -2.68 -2.60
C ILE A 168 -3.23 -1.25 -2.17
N ILE A 169 -4.05 -0.53 -2.92
CA ILE A 169 -4.27 0.90 -2.73
C ILE A 169 -5.39 1.14 -1.71
N ILE A 170 -5.09 1.90 -0.67
CA ILE A 170 -6.05 2.38 0.34
C ILE A 170 -6.23 3.88 0.14
N GLU A 171 -7.41 4.27 -0.28
CA GLU A 171 -7.78 5.67 -0.40
C GLU A 171 -8.36 6.21 0.90
N HIS A 172 -8.47 7.54 1.01
CA HIS A 172 -9.06 8.20 2.16
C HIS A 172 -10.15 9.18 1.72
N LEU A 173 -11.30 9.12 2.37
CA LEU A 173 -12.33 10.15 2.22
C LEU A 173 -11.85 11.48 2.84
N PRO A 174 -12.46 12.62 2.48
CA PRO A 174 -12.02 13.94 2.96
C PRO A 174 -11.89 14.08 4.48
N TRP A 175 -12.67 13.29 5.25
CA TRP A 175 -12.61 13.24 6.72
C TRP A 175 -11.71 12.14 7.28
N GLY A 176 -10.80 11.57 6.46
CA GLY A 176 -9.76 10.63 6.88
C GLY A 176 -10.17 9.16 6.99
N LYS A 177 -11.42 8.79 6.63
CA LYS A 177 -11.85 7.39 6.65
C LYS A 177 -11.13 6.60 5.55
N PRO A 178 -10.41 5.49 5.88
CA PRO A 178 -9.80 4.62 4.87
C PRO A 178 -10.88 3.86 4.10
N VAL A 179 -10.68 3.70 2.79
CA VAL A 179 -11.59 2.97 1.88
C VAL A 179 -10.81 2.07 0.94
N HIS A 180 -11.40 0.90 0.66
CA HIS A 180 -10.89 -0.07 -0.31
C HIS A 180 -12.09 -0.72 -1.03
N PRO A 181 -11.99 -1.05 -2.34
CA PRO A 181 -13.13 -1.55 -3.12
C PRO A 181 -13.78 -2.82 -2.56
N TYR A 182 -13.00 -3.70 -1.92
CA TYR A 182 -13.44 -5.03 -1.50
C TYR A 182 -13.42 -5.25 0.02
N PHE A 183 -12.93 -4.27 0.80
CA PHE A 183 -12.81 -4.41 2.24
C PHE A 183 -13.35 -3.18 2.97
N GLN A 184 -14.03 -3.41 4.07
CA GLN A 184 -14.26 -2.39 5.08
C GLN A 184 -13.02 -2.31 5.95
N LEU A 185 -12.46 -1.10 6.08
CA LEU A 185 -11.22 -0.87 6.78
C LEU A 185 -11.42 0.00 8.02
N SER A 186 -10.64 -0.31 9.05
CA SER A 186 -10.47 0.56 10.21
C SER A 186 -8.98 0.63 10.58
N ILE A 187 -8.51 1.85 10.84
CA ILE A 187 -7.12 2.12 11.25
C ILE A 187 -7.15 2.94 12.53
N SER A 188 -6.32 2.55 13.48
CA SER A 188 -6.11 3.31 14.71
C SER A 188 -4.64 3.25 15.11
N HIS A 189 -4.16 4.27 15.83
CA HIS A 189 -2.80 4.28 16.34
C HIS A 189 -2.70 4.97 17.71
N SER A 190 -1.70 4.56 18.47
CA SER A 190 -1.22 5.22 19.68
C SER A 190 0.07 5.99 19.37
N SER A 191 0.82 6.34 20.41
CA SER A 191 2.17 6.92 20.26
C SER A 191 3.21 5.89 19.78
N THR A 192 2.99 4.58 19.98
CA THR A 192 3.97 3.52 19.73
C THR A 192 3.54 2.51 18.66
N ALA A 193 2.25 2.24 18.54
CA ALA A 193 1.74 1.20 17.67
C ALA A 193 0.57 1.69 16.80
N ALA A 194 0.44 1.09 15.62
CA ALA A 194 -0.70 1.26 14.73
C ALA A 194 -1.36 -0.09 14.47
N VAL A 195 -2.69 -0.09 14.38
CA VAL A 195 -3.51 -1.28 14.14
C VAL A 195 -4.32 -1.07 12.87
N GLY A 196 -4.34 -2.08 12.00
CA GLY A 196 -5.19 -2.17 10.84
C GLY A 196 -6.17 -3.33 10.97
N MET A 197 -7.42 -3.14 10.58
CA MET A 197 -8.43 -4.18 10.48
C MET A 197 -9.07 -4.12 9.10
N ALA A 198 -9.27 -5.30 8.50
CA ALA A 198 -9.96 -5.48 7.24
C ALA A 198 -11.05 -6.55 7.38
N ILE A 199 -12.25 -6.22 6.91
CA ILE A 199 -13.38 -7.16 6.81
C ILE A 199 -13.73 -7.25 5.34
N SER A 200 -13.74 -8.48 4.77
CA SER A 200 -14.16 -8.66 3.39
C SER A 200 -15.60 -8.21 3.23
N SER A 201 -15.83 -7.34 2.25
CA SER A 201 -17.20 -7.04 1.83
C SER A 201 -17.71 -8.25 1.09
N LEU A 202 -18.68 -8.97 1.67
CA LEU A 202 -19.40 -10.00 0.93
C LEU A 202 -19.95 -9.36 -0.35
N PRO A 203 -19.89 -10.03 -1.51
CA PRO A 203 -20.66 -9.60 -2.65
C PRO A 203 -22.13 -9.63 -2.24
N SER A 204 -22.63 -8.49 -1.84
CA SER A 204 -24.06 -8.28 -1.68
C SER A 204 -24.67 -8.56 -3.04
N GLN A 205 -25.38 -9.69 -3.17
CA GLN A 205 -26.14 -10.01 -4.39
C GLN A 205 -27.27 -8.97 -4.54
N ASN A 206 -26.95 -7.74 -4.77
CA ASN A 206 -27.83 -6.65 -5.22
C ASN A 206 -27.36 -5.25 -4.83
N ILE A 207 -26.07 -4.98 -4.76
CA ILE A 207 -25.65 -3.58 -4.85
C ILE A 207 -24.67 -3.46 -6.02
N GLN A 208 -25.18 -3.64 -7.24
CA GLN A 208 -24.70 -2.89 -8.39
C GLN A 208 -25.16 -1.43 -8.22
N LYS A 209 -24.60 -0.73 -7.26
CA LYS A 209 -24.28 0.65 -7.50
C LYS A 209 -22.79 0.62 -7.86
N PRO A 210 -22.44 0.81 -9.13
CA PRO A 210 -21.11 1.26 -9.42
C PRO A 210 -20.91 2.42 -8.44
N PHE A 211 -19.80 2.45 -7.75
CA PHE A 211 -19.28 3.69 -7.17
C PHE A 211 -19.48 4.67 -8.32
N ASN A 212 -20.51 5.51 -8.22
CA ASN A 212 -20.67 6.57 -9.17
C ASN A 212 -19.33 7.27 -9.07
N THR A 213 -18.45 6.99 -10.01
CA THR A 213 -17.50 8.00 -10.42
C THR A 213 -18.35 9.24 -10.35
N ILE A 214 -18.06 10.10 -9.39
CA ILE A 214 -18.55 11.47 -9.45
C ILE A 214 -18.01 11.90 -10.79
N THR A 215 -18.80 11.66 -11.84
CA THR A 215 -18.67 12.43 -13.05
C THR A 215 -18.81 13.81 -12.48
N VAL A 216 -17.68 14.46 -12.31
CA VAL A 216 -17.62 15.91 -12.20
C VAL A 216 -18.31 16.30 -13.51
N GLU A 217 -19.65 16.39 -13.40
CA GLU A 217 -20.46 16.95 -14.44
C GLU A 217 -19.77 18.27 -14.69
N ASN A 218 -19.18 18.35 -15.87
CA ASN A 218 -18.32 19.47 -16.27
C ASN A 218 -19.21 20.71 -16.24
N ASN A 219 -19.38 21.26 -15.05
CA ASN A 219 -20.11 22.50 -14.79
C ASN A 219 -19.34 23.71 -15.33
N THR A 220 -18.39 23.46 -16.24
CA THR A 220 -17.66 24.50 -16.98
C THR A 220 -18.61 25.49 -17.62
N LYS A 221 -19.79 25.06 -18.10
CA LYS A 221 -20.81 25.97 -18.63
C LYS A 221 -21.42 26.89 -17.56
N LYS A 222 -21.66 26.39 -16.33
CA LYS A 222 -22.18 27.22 -15.23
C LYS A 222 -21.11 28.19 -14.70
N PHE A 223 -19.88 27.72 -14.56
CA PHE A 223 -18.78 28.63 -14.19
C PHE A 223 -18.47 29.64 -15.28
N PHE A 224 -18.51 29.25 -16.56
CA PHE A 224 -18.34 30.17 -17.68
C PHE A 224 -19.44 31.26 -17.67
N LEU A 225 -20.70 30.91 -17.45
CA LEU A 225 -21.79 31.85 -17.35
C LEU A 225 -21.58 32.81 -16.17
N LEU A 226 -21.13 32.31 -15.02
CA LEU A 226 -20.83 33.16 -13.84
C LEU A 226 -19.69 34.14 -14.13
N TYR A 227 -18.61 33.70 -14.82
CA TYR A 227 -17.52 34.57 -15.25
C TYR A 227 -18.00 35.65 -16.21
N VAL A 228 -18.84 35.33 -17.18
CA VAL A 228 -19.41 36.30 -18.14
C VAL A 228 -20.27 37.33 -17.42
N LEU A 229 -21.11 36.92 -16.47
CA LEU A 229 -21.95 37.84 -15.69
C LEU A 229 -21.09 38.77 -14.80
N CYS A 230 -20.05 38.27 -14.16
CA CYS A 230 -19.12 39.12 -13.40
C CYS A 230 -18.39 40.12 -14.30
N PHE A 231 -17.98 39.71 -15.50
CA PHE A 231 -17.30 40.60 -16.45
C PHE A 231 -18.21 41.71 -16.95
N ILE A 232 -19.47 41.40 -17.24
CA ILE A 232 -20.48 42.39 -17.62
C ILE A 232 -20.74 43.40 -16.48
N ALA A 233 -20.83 42.93 -15.24
CA ALA A 233 -21.03 43.80 -14.07
C ALA A 233 -19.85 44.77 -13.88
N ILE A 234 -18.61 44.30 -14.08
CA ILE A 234 -17.42 45.17 -14.03
C ILE A 234 -17.45 46.23 -15.13
N LEU A 235 -17.81 45.86 -16.38
CA LEU A 235 -17.91 46.79 -17.48
C LEU A 235 -18.98 47.85 -17.25
N LEU A 236 -20.15 47.47 -16.73
CA LEU A 236 -21.23 48.42 -16.40
C LEU A 236 -20.82 49.37 -15.28
N SER A 237 -20.10 48.90 -14.26
CA SER A 237 -19.60 49.75 -13.19
C SER A 237 -18.56 50.76 -13.70
N ALA A 238 -17.64 50.33 -14.58
CA ALA A 238 -16.67 51.21 -15.20
C ALA A 238 -17.34 52.26 -16.10
N ALA A 239 -18.34 51.89 -16.89
CA ALA A 239 -19.12 52.83 -17.72
C ALA A 239 -19.87 53.87 -16.87
N ALA A 240 -20.45 53.45 -15.74
CA ALA A 240 -21.11 54.35 -14.80
C ALA A 240 -20.14 55.38 -14.19
N ILE A 241 -18.92 54.97 -13.86
CA ILE A 241 -17.88 55.87 -13.34
C ILE A 241 -17.48 56.89 -14.41
N VAL A 242 -17.26 56.47 -15.65
CA VAL A 242 -16.91 57.36 -16.77
C VAL A 242 -18.05 58.34 -17.03
N PHE A 243 -19.29 57.87 -17.00
CA PHE A 243 -20.46 58.73 -17.18
C PHE A 243 -20.55 59.78 -16.07
N CYS A 244 -20.33 59.45 -14.81
CA CYS A 244 -20.29 60.39 -13.69
C CYS A 244 -19.16 61.41 -13.82
N PHE A 245 -18.03 61.09 -14.44
CA PHE A 245 -16.92 62.01 -14.66
C PHE A 245 -17.18 62.98 -15.86
N TYR A 246 -17.92 62.57 -16.88
CA TYR A 246 -18.15 63.34 -18.09
C TYR A 246 -19.36 64.31 -17.98
N TYR A 247 -20.32 64.03 -17.07
CA TYR A 247 -21.54 64.81 -16.90
C TYR A 247 -21.57 65.64 -15.60
N LYS A 248 -20.43 65.86 -15.00
CA LYS A 248 -20.23 66.78 -13.90
C LYS A 248 -19.46 68.03 -14.41
#